data_ac03796a1074b6867981550268a98d17
#
_entry.id   ac03796a1074b6867981550268a98d17
#
_cell.length_a   1.000
_cell.length_b   1.000
_cell.length_c   1.000
_cell.angle_alpha   90.00
_cell.angle_beta   90.00
_cell.angle_gamma   90.00
#
_symmetry.space_group_name_H-M   'P 1'
#
loop_
_entity.id
_entity.type
_entity.pdbx_description
1 polymer ?
#
loop_
_entity_poly.entity_id
_entity_poly.type
_entity_poly.pdbx_seq_one_letter_code
_entity_poly.pdbx_strand_id
1 'polypeptide(L)'
;HRAQESAGIGPLLAVAERPPLHLVAPEGQLQVYTAPYRGSFSVVLSQALRAAGLGSRVMVAQLLKGGVDQGPEGRVRLCGRLDWLRPAVSGCLSEPASSLEVDSSVPEAVEAIWQECRDRLLAGDLDQLVLDELGLAIELGYLNEAEVLSTLEQRPGSMDVILTGSAIPSLLIAMADQVTELRRGF
;
A
#
# COMPACT_ATOMS: atom_id res chain seq x y z
N HIS A 1 -38.91 -70.67 31.71
CA HIS A 1 -37.61 -69.99 31.65
C HIS A 1 -37.54 -69.12 30.43
N ARG A 2 -37.68 -67.85 30.64
CA ARG A 2 -37.50 -66.84 29.59
C ARG A 2 -36.03 -66.46 29.49
N ALA A 3 -35.44 -66.65 28.28
CA ALA A 3 -34.16 -66.08 27.94
C ALA A 3 -34.38 -64.60 27.59
N GLN A 4 -33.70 -63.73 28.31
CA GLN A 4 -33.64 -62.27 27.94
C GLN A 4 -32.59 -62.14 26.84
N GLU A 5 -33.06 -61.74 25.66
CA GLU A 5 -32.18 -61.22 24.60
C GLU A 5 -31.68 -59.86 25.02
N SER A 6 -30.38 -59.72 25.24
CA SER A 6 -29.72 -58.42 25.37
C SER A 6 -29.62 -57.81 23.98
N ALA A 7 -30.36 -56.72 23.78
CA ALA A 7 -30.18 -55.89 22.59
C ALA A 7 -28.78 -55.28 22.61
N GLY A 8 -27.93 -55.73 21.68
CA GLY A 8 -26.61 -55.13 21.44
C GLY A 8 -26.75 -53.72 20.94
N ILE A 9 -26.22 -52.76 21.66
CA ILE A 9 -26.08 -51.38 21.23
C ILE A 9 -25.06 -51.43 20.08
N GLY A 10 -25.51 -51.13 18.87
CA GLY A 10 -24.63 -51.03 17.72
C GLY A 10 -23.52 -50.01 17.93
N PRO A 11 -22.38 -50.12 17.25
CA PRO A 11 -21.29 -49.19 17.44
C PRO A 11 -21.76 -47.78 17.07
N LEU A 12 -21.60 -46.86 18.01
CA LEU A 12 -21.76 -45.44 17.77
C LEU A 12 -20.83 -45.05 16.60
N LEU A 13 -21.39 -44.68 15.48
CA LEU A 13 -20.63 -44.10 14.37
C LEU A 13 -19.89 -42.89 14.89
N ALA A 14 -18.57 -43.00 14.95
CA ALA A 14 -17.70 -41.86 15.30
C ALA A 14 -18.01 -40.74 14.28
N VAL A 15 -18.49 -39.59 14.79
CA VAL A 15 -18.64 -38.41 13.97
C VAL A 15 -17.24 -38.03 13.51
N ALA A 16 -16.97 -38.11 12.21
CA ALA A 16 -15.70 -37.69 11.67
C ALA A 16 -15.48 -36.22 12.06
N GLU A 17 -14.46 -35.96 12.85
CA GLU A 17 -14.07 -34.57 13.18
C GLU A 17 -13.76 -33.87 11.88
N ARG A 18 -14.48 -32.77 11.62
CA ARG A 18 -14.14 -31.90 10.50
C ARG A 18 -12.79 -31.29 10.82
N PRO A 19 -11.81 -31.31 9.87
CA PRO A 19 -10.55 -30.63 10.10
C PRO A 19 -10.84 -29.15 10.45
N PRO A 20 -10.10 -28.56 11.40
CA PRO A 20 -10.30 -27.18 11.79
C PRO A 20 -10.17 -26.29 10.56
N LEU A 21 -11.14 -25.38 10.37
CA LEU A 21 -11.05 -24.35 9.34
C LEU A 21 -9.85 -23.46 9.66
N HIS A 22 -8.79 -23.59 8.89
CA HIS A 22 -7.70 -22.63 8.93
C HIS A 22 -8.18 -21.35 8.24
N LEU A 23 -8.33 -20.28 9.02
CA LEU A 23 -8.49 -18.94 8.46
C LEU A 23 -7.14 -18.58 7.83
N VAL A 24 -7.08 -18.69 6.51
CA VAL A 24 -5.96 -18.16 5.74
C VAL A 24 -6.16 -16.65 5.70
N ALA A 25 -5.23 -15.90 6.31
CA ALA A 25 -5.20 -14.45 6.15
C ALA A 25 -5.09 -14.12 4.65
N PRO A 26 -5.88 -13.16 4.12
CA PRO A 26 -5.75 -12.78 2.72
C PRO A 26 -4.32 -12.30 2.45
N GLU A 27 -3.70 -12.82 1.39
CA GLU A 27 -2.42 -12.34 0.92
C GLU A 27 -2.57 -10.92 0.36
N GLY A 28 -1.72 -10.00 0.82
CA GLY A 28 -1.55 -8.70 0.22
C GLY A 28 -0.72 -8.78 -1.05
N GLN A 29 -0.94 -7.84 -1.95
CA GLN A 29 -0.23 -7.75 -3.22
C GLN A 29 0.53 -6.45 -3.34
N LEU A 30 1.69 -6.49 -4.01
CA LEU A 30 2.36 -5.33 -4.53
C LEU A 30 1.89 -5.10 -5.96
N GLN A 31 1.17 -4.01 -6.17
CA GLN A 31 0.59 -3.64 -7.46
C GLN A 31 1.24 -2.36 -7.97
N VAL A 32 1.49 -2.31 -9.27
CA VAL A 32 2.00 -1.13 -9.96
C VAL A 32 1.00 -0.68 -11.01
N TYR A 33 0.64 0.61 -10.95
CA TYR A 33 -0.13 1.30 -11.98
C TYR A 33 0.76 2.38 -12.56
N THR A 34 1.20 2.19 -13.79
CA THR A 34 2.14 3.11 -14.45
C THR A 34 1.61 3.65 -15.76
N ALA A 35 2.15 4.77 -16.18
CA ALA A 35 1.86 5.40 -17.46
C ALA A 35 3.12 6.11 -17.98
N PRO A 36 3.26 6.32 -19.31
CA PRO A 36 4.41 7.03 -19.86
C PRO A 36 4.34 8.55 -19.63
N TYR A 37 3.28 9.05 -19.03
CA TYR A 37 3.07 10.46 -18.73
C TYR A 37 2.71 10.66 -17.26
N ARG A 38 2.95 11.87 -16.77
CA ARG A 38 2.55 12.25 -15.41
C ARG A 38 1.05 12.53 -15.36
N GLY A 39 0.36 11.91 -14.39
CA GLY A 39 -1.08 12.06 -14.22
C GLY A 39 -1.55 11.44 -12.93
N SER A 40 -2.85 11.54 -12.67
CA SER A 40 -3.47 10.92 -11.50
C SER A 40 -4.13 9.58 -11.87
N PHE A 41 -4.11 8.65 -10.95
CA PHE A 41 -4.72 7.33 -11.10
C PHE A 41 -6.02 7.28 -10.27
N SER A 42 -7.08 7.89 -10.79
CA SER A 42 -8.36 8.02 -10.09
C SER A 42 -8.97 6.68 -9.68
N VAL A 43 -8.75 5.62 -10.47
CA VAL A 43 -9.22 4.27 -10.12
C VAL A 43 -8.58 3.76 -8.84
N VAL A 44 -7.29 4.02 -8.64
CA VAL A 44 -6.56 3.61 -7.42
C VAL A 44 -7.06 4.39 -6.21
N LEU A 45 -7.24 5.71 -6.35
CA LEU A 45 -7.75 6.56 -5.27
C LEU A 45 -9.19 6.20 -4.90
N SER A 46 -10.02 5.89 -5.89
CA SER A 46 -11.40 5.44 -5.66
C SER A 46 -11.45 4.11 -4.91
N GLN A 47 -10.58 3.17 -5.27
CA GLN A 47 -10.47 1.88 -4.57
C GLN A 47 -9.97 2.05 -3.13
N ALA A 48 -9.02 2.97 -2.90
CA ALA A 48 -8.53 3.29 -1.56
C ALA A 48 -9.64 3.84 -0.66
N LEU A 49 -10.43 4.79 -1.17
CA LEU A 49 -11.59 5.33 -0.46
C LEU A 49 -12.63 4.24 -0.14
N ARG A 50 -12.91 3.38 -1.11
CA ARG A 50 -13.82 2.25 -0.92
C ARG A 50 -13.32 1.28 0.15
N ALA A 51 -12.05 0.92 0.12
CA ALA A 51 -11.44 0.04 1.11
C ALA A 51 -11.56 0.64 2.52
N ALA A 52 -11.26 1.94 2.68
CA ALA A 52 -11.42 2.64 3.95
C ALA A 52 -12.87 2.67 4.42
N GLY A 53 -13.82 2.91 3.52
CA GLY A 53 -15.25 2.88 3.80
C GLY A 53 -15.75 1.50 4.24
N LEU A 54 -15.08 0.43 3.81
CA LEU A 54 -15.36 -0.95 4.23
C LEU A 54 -14.61 -1.38 5.50
N GLY A 55 -13.84 -0.48 6.10
CA GLY A 55 -13.17 -0.70 7.38
C GLY A 55 -11.68 -0.97 7.30
N SER A 56 -11.06 -0.99 6.13
CA SER A 56 -9.60 -1.13 5.98
C SER A 56 -8.87 0.12 6.45
N ARG A 57 -7.70 -0.08 7.04
CA ARG A 57 -6.79 1.01 7.42
C ARG A 57 -5.93 1.36 6.23
N VAL A 58 -6.15 2.53 5.65
CA VAL A 58 -5.53 2.95 4.40
C VAL A 58 -4.69 4.21 4.59
N MET A 59 -3.53 4.25 3.96
CA MET A 59 -2.71 5.44 3.83
C MET A 59 -2.47 5.73 2.36
N VAL A 60 -2.65 6.97 1.96
CA VAL A 60 -2.31 7.49 0.63
C VAL A 60 -1.27 8.57 0.81
N ALA A 61 -0.11 8.41 0.20
CA ALA A 61 0.95 9.40 0.19
C ALA A 61 1.19 9.90 -1.24
N GLN A 62 1.02 11.20 -1.44
CA GLN A 62 1.35 11.90 -2.68
C GLN A 62 2.70 12.57 -2.51
N LEU A 63 3.77 11.88 -2.89
CA LEU A 63 5.15 12.23 -2.55
C LEU A 63 5.64 13.54 -3.19
N LEU A 64 5.08 13.93 -4.33
CA LEU A 64 5.52 15.10 -5.10
C LEU A 64 4.47 16.20 -5.20
N LYS A 65 3.36 16.09 -4.49
CA LYS A 65 2.27 17.08 -4.52
C LYS A 65 2.08 17.69 -3.14
N GLY A 66 2.32 18.98 -3.04
CA GLY A 66 2.03 19.76 -1.86
C GLY A 66 0.67 20.46 -1.93
N GLY A 67 0.50 21.52 -1.19
CA GLY A 67 -0.70 22.33 -1.12
C GLY A 67 -1.19 22.53 0.30
N VAL A 68 -2.48 22.38 0.54
CA VAL A 68 -3.08 22.46 1.87
C VAL A 68 -2.91 21.14 2.63
N ASP A 69 -2.94 21.19 3.96
CA ASP A 69 -2.84 20.02 4.84
C ASP A 69 -1.56 19.21 4.59
N GLN A 70 -0.43 19.89 4.78
CA GLN A 70 0.91 19.42 4.42
C GLN A 70 1.64 18.82 5.62
N GLY A 71 2.57 17.90 5.31
CA GLY A 71 3.43 17.25 6.28
C GLY A 71 2.77 16.08 7.01
N PRO A 72 3.55 15.31 7.78
CA PRO A 72 3.03 14.12 8.48
C PRO A 72 1.94 14.45 9.51
N GLU A 73 1.98 15.62 10.10
CA GLU A 73 1.01 16.07 11.11
C GLU A 73 -0.21 16.76 10.50
N GLY A 74 -0.09 17.26 9.26
CA GLY A 74 -1.16 17.91 8.51
C GLY A 74 -2.02 16.93 7.70
N ARG A 75 -1.99 15.66 8.00
CA ARG A 75 -2.74 14.63 7.26
C ARG A 75 -4.24 14.88 7.29
N VAL A 76 -4.87 14.61 6.16
CA VAL A 76 -6.33 14.61 6.03
C VAL A 76 -6.84 13.19 6.29
N ARG A 77 -7.80 13.06 7.19
CA ARG A 77 -8.44 11.76 7.47
C ARG A 77 -9.81 11.70 6.80
N LEU A 78 -9.97 10.72 5.91
CA LEU A 78 -11.21 10.46 5.17
C LEU A 78 -11.82 9.12 5.58
N CYS A 79 -13.15 9.05 5.60
CA CYS A 79 -13.89 7.83 5.97
C CYS A 79 -13.46 7.23 7.33
N GLY A 80 -12.84 8.03 8.19
CA GLY A 80 -12.34 7.62 9.51
C GLY A 80 -11.12 6.69 9.49
N ARG A 81 -10.72 6.13 8.35
CA ARG A 81 -9.65 5.13 8.26
C ARG A 81 -8.64 5.36 7.14
N LEU A 82 -8.83 6.35 6.29
CA LEU A 82 -7.86 6.73 5.27
C LEU A 82 -7.11 7.98 5.71
N ASP A 83 -5.80 7.86 5.84
CA ASP A 83 -4.90 8.99 6.05
C ASP A 83 -4.29 9.40 4.71
N TRP A 84 -4.48 10.67 4.35
CA TRP A 84 -3.92 11.25 3.13
C TRP A 84 -2.81 12.22 3.49
N LEU A 85 -1.60 11.96 2.98
CA LEU A 85 -0.40 12.74 3.29
C LEU A 85 0.17 13.41 2.04
N ARG A 86 0.68 14.62 2.24
CA ARG A 86 1.40 15.40 1.25
C ARG A 86 2.61 16.07 1.88
N PRO A 87 3.73 16.25 1.16
CA PRO A 87 4.87 16.98 1.68
C PRO A 87 4.54 18.47 1.89
N ALA A 88 5.23 19.08 2.84
CA ALA A 88 5.12 20.52 3.13
C ALA A 88 5.88 21.35 2.07
N VAL A 89 5.35 21.35 0.86
CA VAL A 89 5.88 22.07 -0.29
C VAL A 89 4.77 22.82 -1.00
N SER A 90 5.12 23.88 -1.75
CA SER A 90 4.15 24.66 -2.51
C SER A 90 3.93 24.04 -3.89
N GLY A 91 2.81 23.35 -4.06
CA GLY A 91 2.42 22.79 -5.35
C GLY A 91 3.11 21.47 -5.72
N CYS A 92 3.23 21.26 -7.02
CA CYS A 92 3.69 20.01 -7.58
C CYS A 92 5.19 20.08 -7.91
N LEU A 93 5.96 19.09 -7.44
CA LEU A 93 7.40 19.03 -7.69
C LEU A 93 7.67 18.38 -9.04
N SER A 94 8.46 19.08 -9.88
CA SER A 94 8.85 18.61 -11.22
C SER A 94 10.35 18.72 -11.46
N GLU A 95 11.06 19.45 -10.61
CA GLU A 95 12.49 19.72 -10.76
C GLU A 95 13.31 18.66 -10.02
N PRO A 96 14.47 18.24 -10.57
CA PRO A 96 15.38 17.35 -9.85
C PRO A 96 15.83 17.97 -8.53
N ALA A 97 16.00 17.13 -7.51
CA ALA A 97 16.49 17.58 -6.21
C ALA A 97 17.85 18.30 -6.30
N SER A 98 18.71 17.86 -7.24
CA SER A 98 20.01 18.45 -7.49
C SER A 98 19.96 19.89 -8.04
N SER A 99 18.85 20.31 -8.62
CA SER A 99 18.67 21.67 -9.16
C SER A 99 18.22 22.67 -8.11
N LEU A 100 17.84 22.21 -6.92
CA LEU A 100 17.38 23.05 -5.83
C LEU A 100 18.56 23.72 -5.11
N GLU A 101 18.29 24.82 -4.41
CA GLU A 101 19.28 25.48 -3.55
C GLU A 101 19.73 24.51 -2.44
N VAL A 102 21.01 24.62 -2.03
CA VAL A 102 21.62 23.69 -1.04
C VAL A 102 20.89 23.68 0.29
N ASP A 103 20.29 24.80 0.68
CA ASP A 103 19.54 24.99 1.91
C ASP A 103 18.03 24.80 1.77
N SER A 104 17.58 24.32 0.60
CA SER A 104 16.16 24.06 0.36
C SER A 104 15.61 23.01 1.33
N SER A 105 14.45 23.32 1.91
CA SER A 105 13.71 22.39 2.78
C SER A 105 12.86 21.36 2.01
N VAL A 106 12.77 21.47 0.69
CA VAL A 106 11.92 20.62 -0.13
C VAL A 106 12.31 19.14 -0.08
N PRO A 107 13.60 18.75 -0.25
CA PRO A 107 13.97 17.35 -0.15
C PRO A 107 13.64 16.74 1.21
N GLU A 108 13.84 17.47 2.29
CA GLU A 108 13.51 17.01 3.65
C GLU A 108 12.00 16.83 3.84
N ALA A 109 11.20 17.69 3.24
CA ALA A 109 9.75 17.60 3.29
C ALA A 109 9.24 16.32 2.59
N VAL A 110 9.80 15.96 1.45
CA VAL A 110 9.48 14.70 0.75
C VAL A 110 9.93 13.50 1.57
N GLU A 111 11.16 13.54 2.10
CA GLU A 111 11.70 12.49 2.96
C GLU A 111 10.85 12.26 4.21
N ALA A 112 10.31 13.32 4.82
CA ALA A 112 9.45 13.21 5.99
C ALA A 112 8.18 12.40 5.71
N ILE A 113 7.58 12.56 4.54
CA ILE A 113 6.42 11.77 4.12
C ILE A 113 6.81 10.31 3.86
N TRP A 114 7.94 10.09 3.19
CA TRP A 114 8.45 8.74 2.95
C TRP A 114 8.73 8.01 4.27
N GLN A 115 9.37 8.66 5.24
CA GLN A 115 9.65 8.06 6.55
C GLN A 115 8.38 7.69 7.29
N GLU A 116 7.34 8.51 7.25
CA GLU A 116 6.04 8.16 7.82
C GLU A 116 5.44 6.90 7.16
N CYS A 117 5.51 6.81 5.84
CA CYS A 117 5.05 5.63 5.10
C CYS A 117 5.86 4.39 5.48
N ARG A 118 7.17 4.52 5.53
CA ARG A 118 8.08 3.44 5.91
C ARG A 118 7.80 2.93 7.32
N ASP A 119 7.66 3.82 8.28
CA ASP A 119 7.39 3.48 9.68
C ASP A 119 6.05 2.72 9.81
N ARG A 120 5.01 3.20 9.13
CA ARG A 120 3.69 2.57 9.14
C ARG A 120 3.70 1.21 8.44
N LEU A 121 4.42 1.08 7.35
CA LEU A 121 4.60 -0.19 6.64
C LEU A 121 5.31 -1.22 7.53
N LEU A 122 6.42 -0.85 8.13
CA LEU A 122 7.21 -1.73 8.99
C LEU A 122 6.48 -2.10 10.29
N ALA A 123 5.67 -1.18 10.83
CA ALA A 123 4.83 -1.45 11.99
C ALA A 123 3.68 -2.43 11.70
N GLY A 124 3.30 -2.58 10.43
CA GLY A 124 2.24 -3.51 10.02
C GLY A 124 0.84 -3.07 10.45
N ASP A 125 0.63 -1.78 10.66
CA ASP A 125 -0.65 -1.24 11.13
C ASP A 125 -1.58 -0.75 10.01
N LEU A 126 -1.23 -1.04 8.76
CA LEU A 126 -2.03 -0.72 7.57
C LEU A 126 -2.50 -1.99 6.86
N ASP A 127 -3.68 -1.92 6.27
CA ASP A 127 -4.19 -2.93 5.34
C ASP A 127 -3.83 -2.57 3.89
N GLN A 128 -3.74 -1.28 3.58
CA GLN A 128 -3.37 -0.79 2.25
C GLN A 128 -2.52 0.49 2.35
N LEU A 129 -1.47 0.55 1.53
CA LEU A 129 -0.61 1.71 1.35
C LEU A 129 -0.52 2.08 -0.12
N VAL A 130 -0.88 3.30 -0.47
CA VAL A 130 -0.74 3.86 -1.82
C VAL A 130 0.38 4.88 -1.83
N LEU A 131 1.37 4.66 -2.68
CA LEU A 131 2.52 5.54 -2.87
C LEU A 131 2.44 6.16 -4.27
N ASP A 132 1.90 7.37 -4.33
CA ASP A 132 1.71 8.10 -5.57
C ASP A 132 2.99 8.81 -6.00
N GLU A 133 3.40 8.59 -7.25
CA GLU A 133 4.61 9.14 -7.87
C GLU A 133 5.93 8.69 -7.22
N LEU A 134 5.95 7.49 -6.63
CA LEU A 134 7.16 6.95 -6.01
C LEU A 134 8.33 6.83 -7.00
N GLY A 135 8.08 6.31 -8.20
CA GLY A 135 9.12 6.15 -9.22
C GLY A 135 9.71 7.49 -9.66
N LEU A 136 8.85 8.48 -9.88
CA LEU A 136 9.28 9.83 -10.26
C LEU A 136 10.07 10.50 -9.11
N ALA A 137 9.67 10.28 -7.86
CA ALA A 137 10.41 10.78 -6.71
C ALA A 137 11.83 10.20 -6.63
N ILE A 138 12.00 8.93 -6.97
CA ILE A 138 13.32 8.29 -7.10
C ILE A 138 14.10 8.89 -8.27
N GLU A 139 13.49 9.00 -9.45
CA GLU A 139 14.14 9.54 -10.65
C GLU A 139 14.61 10.99 -10.45
N LEU A 140 13.80 11.81 -9.80
CA LEU A 140 14.16 13.20 -9.48
C LEU A 140 15.16 13.34 -8.33
N GLY A 141 15.54 12.25 -7.69
CA GLY A 141 16.57 12.23 -6.64
C GLY A 141 16.08 12.59 -5.24
N TYR A 142 14.77 12.63 -4.99
CA TYR A 142 14.22 12.88 -3.66
C TYR A 142 14.26 11.66 -2.75
N LEU A 143 14.19 10.46 -3.30
CA LEU A 143 14.23 9.20 -2.57
C LEU A 143 15.33 8.29 -3.10
N ASN A 144 15.91 7.50 -2.19
CA ASN A 144 16.94 6.51 -2.53
C ASN A 144 16.28 5.20 -2.98
N GLU A 145 16.61 4.74 -4.19
CA GLU A 145 16.03 3.52 -4.77
C GLU A 145 16.31 2.28 -3.91
N ALA A 146 17.54 2.11 -3.44
CA ALA A 146 17.91 0.93 -2.64
C ALA A 146 17.15 0.87 -1.31
N GLU A 147 16.94 2.00 -0.67
CA GLU A 147 16.14 2.10 0.57
C GLU A 147 14.67 1.76 0.30
N VAL A 148 14.10 2.27 -0.78
CA VAL A 148 12.72 1.97 -1.18
C VAL A 148 12.54 0.49 -1.47
N LEU A 149 13.43 -0.11 -2.25
CA LEU A 149 13.42 -1.55 -2.55
C LEU A 149 13.47 -2.39 -1.27
N SER A 150 14.44 -2.11 -0.40
CA SER A 150 14.61 -2.82 0.86
C SER A 150 13.38 -2.71 1.76
N THR A 151 12.78 -1.52 1.82
CA THR A 151 11.55 -1.30 2.60
C THR A 151 10.39 -2.12 2.05
N LEU A 152 10.17 -2.11 0.74
CA LEU A 152 9.07 -2.84 0.11
C LEU A 152 9.25 -4.36 0.21
N GLU A 153 10.48 -4.85 0.21
CA GLU A 153 10.78 -6.27 0.46
C GLU A 153 10.35 -6.71 1.87
N GLN A 154 10.37 -5.79 2.83
CA GLN A 154 10.00 -6.04 4.22
C GLN A 154 8.51 -5.84 4.51
N ARG A 155 7.70 -5.54 3.51
CA ARG A 155 6.27 -5.34 3.71
C ARG A 155 5.61 -6.58 4.33
N PRO A 156 4.64 -6.40 5.23
CA PRO A 156 3.85 -7.52 5.75
C PRO A 156 3.10 -8.25 4.62
N GLY A 157 3.04 -9.59 4.72
CA GLY A 157 2.40 -10.42 3.70
C GLY A 157 0.90 -10.17 3.51
N SER A 158 0.23 -9.55 4.47
CA SER A 158 -1.20 -9.22 4.42
C SER A 158 -1.51 -7.80 3.94
N MET A 159 -0.47 -6.97 3.75
CA MET A 159 -0.63 -5.57 3.34
C MET A 159 -0.65 -5.45 1.82
N ASP A 160 -1.65 -4.76 1.29
CA ASP A 160 -1.64 -4.31 -0.11
C ASP A 160 -0.80 -3.04 -0.24
N VAL A 161 0.15 -3.05 -1.16
CA VAL A 161 0.94 -1.87 -1.50
C VAL A 161 0.72 -1.56 -2.98
N ILE A 162 0.33 -0.32 -3.27
CA ILE A 162 0.02 0.13 -4.62
C ILE A 162 0.93 1.29 -4.97
N LEU A 163 1.74 1.10 -6.01
CA LEU A 163 2.62 2.13 -6.54
C LEU A 163 1.97 2.73 -7.78
N THR A 164 1.85 4.05 -7.81
CA THR A 164 1.28 4.76 -8.96
C THR A 164 2.24 5.78 -9.52
N GLY A 165 2.18 6.01 -10.81
CA GLY A 165 2.92 7.05 -11.50
C GLY A 165 3.82 6.56 -12.61
N SER A 166 4.53 7.52 -13.22
CA SER A 166 5.53 7.26 -14.25
C SER A 166 6.88 6.86 -13.65
N ALA A 167 7.82 6.45 -14.50
CA ALA A 167 9.23 6.22 -14.13
C ALA A 167 9.44 5.16 -13.04
N ILE A 168 8.58 4.16 -12.96
CA ILE A 168 8.75 3.06 -11.99
C ILE A 168 10.05 2.30 -12.32
N PRO A 169 10.99 2.17 -11.37
CA PRO A 169 12.23 1.42 -11.60
C PRO A 169 11.96 -0.03 -11.98
N SER A 170 12.81 -0.57 -12.88
CA SER A 170 12.66 -1.95 -13.34
C SER A 170 12.71 -3.00 -12.23
N LEU A 171 13.46 -2.75 -11.17
CA LEU A 171 13.50 -3.65 -10.01
C LEU A 171 12.18 -3.68 -9.23
N LEU A 172 11.46 -2.56 -9.16
CA LEU A 172 10.12 -2.52 -8.57
C LEU A 172 9.09 -3.23 -9.47
N ILE A 173 9.20 -3.07 -10.78
CA ILE A 173 8.37 -3.82 -11.74
C ILE A 173 8.59 -5.33 -11.57
N ALA A 174 9.84 -5.76 -11.45
CA ALA A 174 10.18 -7.17 -11.25
C ALA A 174 9.66 -7.74 -9.92
N MET A 175 9.60 -6.91 -8.88
CA MET A 175 9.10 -7.28 -7.56
C MET A 175 7.57 -7.37 -7.52
N ALA A 176 6.87 -6.63 -8.37
CA ALA A 176 5.42 -6.50 -8.33
C ALA A 176 4.70 -7.80 -8.68
N ASP A 177 3.62 -8.07 -7.97
CA ASP A 177 2.70 -9.18 -8.26
C ASP A 177 1.83 -8.88 -9.48
N GLN A 178 1.52 -7.61 -9.71
CA GLN A 178 0.70 -7.15 -10.83
C GLN A 178 1.16 -5.79 -11.31
N VAL A 179 1.25 -5.63 -12.63
CA VAL A 179 1.59 -4.37 -13.30
C VAL A 179 0.50 -4.01 -14.29
N THR A 180 -0.05 -2.81 -14.14
CA THR A 180 -1.03 -2.24 -15.06
C THR A 180 -0.45 -0.99 -15.71
N GLU A 181 -0.38 -0.99 -17.02
CA GLU A 181 0.06 0.17 -17.80
C GLU A 181 -1.15 0.86 -18.42
N LEU A 182 -1.30 2.15 -18.11
CA LEU A 182 -2.33 2.98 -18.71
C LEU A 182 -1.79 3.63 -19.97
N ARG A 183 -2.53 3.46 -21.08
CA ARG A 183 -2.24 4.11 -22.36
C ARG A 183 -3.34 5.08 -22.69
N ARG A 184 -2.96 6.23 -23.25
CA ARG A 184 -3.96 7.15 -23.81
C ARG A 184 -4.61 6.49 -25.02
N GLY A 185 -5.95 6.34 -24.98
CA GLY A 185 -6.73 5.99 -26.17
C GLY A 185 -6.67 7.13 -27.20
N PHE A 186 -6.53 6.77 -28.43
CA PHE A 186 -6.65 7.72 -29.56
C PHE A 186 -8.12 7.80 -30.01
#